data_b9a726daf27d95dbf271c7f67b6d8693
#
_entry.id   b9a726daf27d95dbf271c7f67b6d8693
#
_cell.length_a   1.000
_cell.length_b   1.000
_cell.length_c   1.000
_cell.angle_alpha   90.00
_cell.angle_beta   90.00
_cell.angle_gamma   90.00
#
_symmetry.space_group_name_H-M   'P 1'
#
loop_
_entity.id
_entity.type
_entity.pdbx_description
1 polymer ?
#
loop_
_entity_poly.entity_id
_entity_poly.type
_entity_poly.pdbx_seq_one_letter_code
_entity_poly.pdbx_strand_id
1 'polypeptide(L)'
;MSRHNKGQVIVPTGGGKTMCMIHDAIEQFKSGSLKTVVVVAPRILLANQLSEEFLEFIKDVDVLHVHSGETHHTSTTNSQKIEEWHWKSKRHQLIFTTYHSLHKIQKATAMLPDTVYFDEAHNAVQKNFVEAVEHHSMYVLRNYFFTATPKHSLTPFKIGMNDTDIFGQVICNVKAPKLVRQGYILPPKVKIKKFDILEDKEDVAERDSQHLLETLDDNNINKSLICARSTKQIVRLFTDSDFALGLENRGYSWMFITAKTGGVINGKKVDRETFFNTLNSWGQDPHRRFVVAHHSILSEGINVKGLEAVLFMRKMDFIGISQSIGRVI
;
A
#
# COMPACT_ATOMS: atom_id res chain seq x y z
N MET A 1 -5.41 -15.30 -15.49
CA MET A 1 -6.79 -15.07 -15.04
C MET A 1 -7.83 -15.60 -16.01
N SER A 2 -7.66 -15.52 -17.31
CA SER A 2 -8.66 -16.02 -18.30
C SER A 2 -9.06 -17.50 -18.18
N ARG A 3 -8.24 -18.34 -17.56
CA ARG A 3 -8.49 -19.80 -17.41
C ARG A 3 -8.98 -20.21 -16.01
N HIS A 4 -9.06 -19.29 -15.07
CA HIS A 4 -9.41 -19.56 -13.67
C HIS A 4 -10.35 -18.48 -13.16
N ASN A 5 -11.42 -18.89 -12.51
CA ASN A 5 -12.37 -17.96 -11.91
C ASN A 5 -11.94 -17.50 -10.50
N LYS A 6 -11.07 -18.26 -9.84
CA LYS A 6 -10.56 -17.96 -8.51
C LYS A 6 -9.07 -18.31 -8.42
N GLY A 7 -8.29 -17.47 -7.77
CA GLY A 7 -6.90 -17.83 -7.48
C GLY A 7 -6.02 -16.71 -6.96
N GLN A 8 -4.83 -17.12 -6.52
CA GLN A 8 -3.84 -16.25 -5.95
C GLN A 8 -2.80 -15.84 -7.00
N VAL A 9 -2.50 -14.57 -7.05
CA VAL A 9 -1.49 -13.96 -7.92
C VAL A 9 -0.37 -13.42 -7.05
N ILE A 10 0.72 -14.17 -6.98
CA ILE A 10 1.87 -13.85 -6.12
C ILE A 10 2.93 -13.18 -6.98
N VAL A 11 3.06 -11.87 -6.84
CA VAL A 11 3.96 -11.03 -7.62
C VAL A 11 4.63 -10.02 -6.68
N PRO A 12 5.96 -9.83 -6.75
CA PRO A 12 6.68 -8.86 -5.93
C PRO A 12 6.11 -7.44 -6.08
N THR A 13 6.37 -6.60 -5.10
CA THR A 13 6.10 -5.15 -5.22
C THR A 13 6.89 -4.60 -6.41
N GLY A 14 6.32 -3.65 -7.15
CA GLY A 14 6.90 -3.18 -8.43
C GLY A 14 6.73 -4.15 -9.61
N GLY A 15 6.24 -5.37 -9.39
CA GLY A 15 6.11 -6.39 -10.44
C GLY A 15 4.83 -6.30 -11.28
N GLY A 16 4.06 -5.20 -11.20
CA GLY A 16 2.92 -4.94 -12.10
C GLY A 16 1.58 -5.55 -11.67
N LYS A 17 1.34 -5.79 -10.38
CA LYS A 17 0.05 -6.31 -9.87
C LYS A 17 -1.15 -5.49 -10.35
N THR A 18 -1.10 -4.17 -10.21
CA THR A 18 -2.16 -3.25 -10.63
C THR A 18 -2.42 -3.36 -12.14
N MET A 19 -1.36 -3.42 -12.95
CA MET A 19 -1.51 -3.59 -14.40
C MET A 19 -2.17 -4.91 -14.78
N CYS A 20 -1.93 -5.98 -14.02
CA CYS A 20 -2.63 -7.25 -14.23
C CYS A 20 -4.14 -7.14 -13.95
N MET A 21 -4.54 -6.41 -12.91
CA MET A 21 -5.95 -6.14 -12.60
C MET A 21 -6.60 -5.28 -13.69
N ILE A 22 -5.95 -4.18 -14.08
CA ILE A 22 -6.42 -3.26 -15.12
C ILE A 22 -6.62 -4.00 -16.44
N HIS A 23 -5.63 -4.77 -16.87
CA HIS A 23 -5.70 -5.52 -18.12
C HIS A 23 -6.85 -6.55 -18.11
N ASP A 24 -7.02 -7.29 -17.01
CA ASP A 24 -8.12 -8.25 -16.89
C ASP A 24 -9.49 -7.55 -16.88
N ALA A 25 -9.62 -6.39 -16.24
CA ALA A 25 -10.84 -5.59 -16.26
C ALA A 25 -11.18 -5.08 -17.68
N ILE A 26 -10.18 -4.58 -18.41
CA ILE A 26 -10.33 -4.16 -19.82
C ILE A 26 -10.83 -5.32 -20.68
N GLU A 27 -10.25 -6.51 -20.54
CA GLU A 27 -10.68 -7.68 -21.31
C GLU A 27 -12.12 -8.10 -20.96
N GLN A 28 -12.53 -7.97 -19.71
CA GLN A 28 -13.91 -8.24 -19.32
C GLN A 28 -14.90 -7.21 -19.90
N PHE A 29 -14.54 -5.94 -19.94
CA PHE A 29 -15.38 -4.88 -20.47
C PHE A 29 -15.60 -4.98 -21.99
N LYS A 30 -14.71 -5.68 -22.70
CA LYS A 30 -14.91 -6.01 -24.14
C LYS A 30 -16.01 -7.05 -24.39
N SER A 31 -16.54 -7.72 -23.37
CA SER A 31 -17.45 -8.86 -23.51
C SER A 31 -18.88 -8.51 -23.96
N GLY A 32 -19.19 -7.23 -24.16
CA GLY A 32 -20.50 -6.75 -24.67
C GLY A 32 -21.64 -6.69 -23.64
N SER A 33 -21.49 -7.26 -22.44
CA SER A 33 -22.40 -7.10 -21.32
C SER A 33 -21.83 -6.14 -20.28
N LEU A 34 -22.67 -5.36 -19.62
CA LEU A 34 -22.24 -4.50 -18.51
C LEU A 34 -21.63 -5.36 -17.39
N LYS A 35 -20.51 -4.90 -16.87
CA LYS A 35 -19.75 -5.58 -15.83
C LYS A 35 -19.52 -4.68 -14.63
N THR A 36 -19.60 -5.27 -13.46
CA THR A 36 -19.26 -4.63 -12.19
C THR A 36 -18.00 -5.28 -11.62
N VAL A 37 -16.95 -4.49 -11.49
CA VAL A 37 -15.66 -4.89 -10.94
C VAL A 37 -15.42 -4.18 -9.63
N VAL A 38 -15.07 -4.93 -8.58
CA VAL A 38 -14.71 -4.40 -7.26
C VAL A 38 -13.21 -4.57 -7.04
N VAL A 39 -12.56 -3.51 -6.58
CA VAL A 39 -11.15 -3.49 -6.18
C VAL A 39 -11.06 -3.22 -4.69
N VAL A 40 -10.53 -4.17 -3.93
CA VAL A 40 -10.42 -4.11 -2.49
C VAL A 40 -8.98 -3.77 -2.09
N ALA A 41 -8.80 -2.65 -1.41
CA ALA A 41 -7.51 -2.17 -0.94
C ALA A 41 -7.39 -2.26 0.60
N PRO A 42 -6.18 -2.34 1.17
CA PRO A 42 -6.01 -2.36 2.62
C PRO A 42 -6.38 -1.03 3.29
N ARG A 43 -6.25 0.09 2.58
CA ARG A 43 -6.47 1.45 3.12
C ARG A 43 -7.13 2.37 2.09
N ILE A 44 -7.81 3.42 2.60
CA ILE A 44 -8.50 4.43 1.78
C ILE A 44 -7.56 5.10 0.77
N LEU A 45 -6.37 5.50 1.22
CA LEU A 45 -5.41 6.16 0.34
C LEU A 45 -4.99 5.27 -0.83
N LEU A 46 -4.80 3.97 -0.59
CA LEU A 46 -4.49 3.03 -1.65
C LEU A 46 -5.71 2.79 -2.57
N ALA A 47 -6.93 2.78 -2.03
CA ALA A 47 -8.14 2.69 -2.84
C ALA A 47 -8.25 3.87 -3.82
N ASN A 48 -7.95 5.09 -3.35
CA ASN A 48 -7.91 6.28 -4.20
C ASN A 48 -6.81 6.19 -5.26
N GLN A 49 -5.62 5.76 -4.89
CA GLN A 49 -4.48 5.57 -5.79
C GLN A 49 -4.78 4.53 -6.89
N LEU A 50 -5.34 3.37 -6.50
CA LEU A 50 -5.77 2.36 -7.47
C LEU A 50 -6.84 2.88 -8.41
N SER A 51 -7.79 3.70 -7.90
CA SER A 51 -8.80 4.35 -8.74
C SER A 51 -8.16 5.24 -9.80
N GLU A 52 -7.21 6.08 -9.43
CA GLU A 52 -6.48 6.94 -10.36
C GLU A 52 -5.73 6.10 -11.41
N GLU A 53 -4.99 5.06 -10.99
CA GLU A 53 -4.25 4.17 -11.90
C GLU A 53 -5.20 3.44 -12.87
N PHE A 54 -6.34 2.93 -12.39
CA PHE A 54 -7.32 2.29 -13.27
C PHE A 54 -7.89 3.27 -14.30
N LEU A 55 -8.19 4.50 -13.89
CA LEU A 55 -8.76 5.53 -14.74
C LEU A 55 -7.77 6.17 -15.72
N GLU A 56 -6.47 5.92 -15.58
CA GLU A 56 -5.50 6.24 -16.65
C GLU A 56 -5.79 5.41 -17.91
N PHE A 57 -6.19 4.15 -17.76
CA PHE A 57 -6.34 3.17 -18.84
C PHE A 57 -7.80 2.86 -19.21
N ILE A 58 -8.74 2.99 -18.26
CA ILE A 58 -10.15 2.65 -18.42
C ILE A 58 -10.95 3.96 -18.36
N LYS A 59 -11.48 4.35 -19.51
CA LYS A 59 -12.35 5.55 -19.62
C LYS A 59 -13.81 5.14 -19.57
N ASP A 60 -14.74 5.76 -19.91
CA ASP A 60 -16.18 5.43 -20.11
C ASP A 60 -16.75 4.38 -19.14
N VAL A 61 -16.48 4.54 -17.85
CA VAL A 61 -16.98 3.72 -16.74
C VAL A 61 -17.58 4.60 -15.65
N ASP A 62 -18.51 4.04 -14.89
CA ASP A 62 -19.03 4.66 -13.68
C ASP A 62 -18.19 4.21 -12.48
N VAL A 63 -17.81 5.17 -11.63
CA VAL A 63 -16.90 4.93 -10.48
C VAL A 63 -17.64 5.20 -9.18
N LEU A 64 -17.50 4.28 -8.23
CA LEU A 64 -18.00 4.41 -6.87
C LEU A 64 -16.89 4.07 -5.87
N HIS A 65 -16.74 4.91 -4.85
CA HIS A 65 -15.92 4.61 -3.71
C HIS A 65 -16.77 4.17 -2.51
N VAL A 66 -16.45 3.01 -1.93
CA VAL A 66 -17.15 2.48 -0.75
C VAL A 66 -16.20 2.49 0.44
N HIS A 67 -16.03 3.67 1.01
CA HIS A 67 -15.26 3.92 2.24
C HIS A 67 -15.63 5.27 2.86
N SER A 68 -15.23 5.52 4.09
CA SER A 68 -15.57 6.73 4.87
C SER A 68 -14.61 7.91 4.67
N GLY A 69 -13.57 7.76 3.85
CA GLY A 69 -12.59 8.82 3.62
C GLY A 69 -12.96 9.71 2.43
N GLU A 70 -12.20 10.79 2.30
CA GLU A 70 -12.34 11.74 1.20
C GLU A 70 -11.89 11.11 -0.13
N THR A 71 -12.58 11.48 -1.19
CA THR A 71 -12.30 11.09 -2.58
C THR A 71 -12.90 12.11 -3.52
N HIS A 72 -12.36 12.24 -4.72
CA HIS A 72 -12.89 13.08 -5.79
C HIS A 72 -14.04 12.43 -6.57
N HIS A 73 -14.40 11.20 -6.24
CA HIS A 73 -15.49 10.44 -6.88
C HIS A 73 -16.71 10.33 -5.98
N THR A 74 -17.81 9.89 -6.55
CA THR A 74 -19.00 9.52 -5.77
C THR A 74 -18.63 8.48 -4.72
N SER A 75 -19.00 8.72 -3.46
CA SER A 75 -18.70 7.81 -2.36
C SER A 75 -19.89 7.57 -1.46
N THR A 76 -20.01 6.35 -0.94
CA THR A 76 -21.03 6.00 0.05
C THR A 76 -20.64 4.73 0.81
N THR A 77 -21.06 4.64 2.07
CA THR A 77 -21.01 3.40 2.88
C THR A 77 -22.40 2.86 3.19
N ASN A 78 -23.44 3.44 2.60
CA ASN A 78 -24.82 2.99 2.75
C ASN A 78 -25.14 1.94 1.67
N SER A 79 -25.52 0.73 2.08
CA SER A 79 -25.77 -0.39 1.17
C SER A 79 -26.92 -0.14 0.19
N GLN A 80 -27.99 0.54 0.61
CA GLN A 80 -29.10 0.90 -0.29
C GLN A 80 -28.65 1.89 -1.37
N LYS A 81 -27.83 2.88 -1.02
CA LYS A 81 -27.27 3.82 -2.00
C LYS A 81 -26.29 3.15 -2.97
N ILE A 82 -25.58 2.09 -2.53
CA ILE A 82 -24.74 1.28 -3.42
C ILE A 82 -25.62 0.56 -4.45
N GLU A 83 -26.73 -0.04 -4.03
CA GLU A 83 -27.69 -0.70 -4.91
C GLU A 83 -28.34 0.30 -5.89
N GLU A 84 -28.80 1.44 -5.40
CA GLU A 84 -29.38 2.49 -6.24
C GLU A 84 -28.39 2.99 -7.30
N TRP A 85 -27.13 3.17 -6.92
CA TRP A 85 -26.08 3.56 -7.85
C TRP A 85 -25.84 2.49 -8.91
N HIS A 86 -25.78 1.24 -8.51
CA HIS A 86 -25.61 0.09 -9.41
C HIS A 86 -26.71 0.03 -10.47
N TRP A 87 -27.98 0.14 -10.06
CA TRP A 87 -29.11 0.06 -10.98
C TRP A 87 -29.28 1.29 -11.89
N LYS A 88 -28.80 2.45 -11.48
CA LYS A 88 -28.83 3.67 -12.30
C LYS A 88 -27.74 3.71 -13.36
N SER A 89 -26.68 2.97 -13.18
CA SER A 89 -25.57 2.96 -14.11
C SER A 89 -25.94 2.30 -15.44
N LYS A 90 -25.47 2.89 -16.53
CA LYS A 90 -25.62 2.38 -17.90
C LYS A 90 -24.28 2.03 -18.55
N ARG A 91 -23.21 2.07 -17.79
CA ARG A 91 -21.85 1.79 -18.22
C ARG A 91 -21.26 0.66 -17.36
N HIS A 92 -20.09 0.17 -17.74
CA HIS A 92 -19.31 -0.68 -16.85
C HIS A 92 -19.01 0.04 -15.54
N GLN A 93 -18.87 -0.69 -14.46
CA GLN A 93 -18.77 -0.16 -13.11
C GLN A 93 -17.45 -0.57 -12.48
N LEU A 94 -16.76 0.41 -11.90
CA LEU A 94 -15.60 0.20 -11.04
C LEU A 94 -15.94 0.65 -9.62
N ILE A 95 -15.84 -0.25 -8.66
CA ILE A 95 -16.07 0.04 -7.25
C ILE A 95 -14.74 -0.14 -6.51
N PHE A 96 -14.26 0.93 -5.87
CA PHE A 96 -13.07 0.89 -5.04
C PHE A 96 -13.46 0.90 -3.57
N THR A 97 -12.98 -0.08 -2.82
CA THR A 97 -13.34 -0.24 -1.41
C THR A 97 -12.13 -0.63 -0.57
N THR A 98 -12.31 -0.64 0.73
CA THR A 98 -11.31 -1.19 1.66
C THR A 98 -11.81 -2.48 2.29
N TYR A 99 -10.88 -3.32 2.82
CA TYR A 99 -11.27 -4.49 3.59
C TYR A 99 -12.22 -4.15 4.73
N HIS A 100 -12.06 -2.98 5.38
CA HIS A 100 -12.96 -2.49 6.42
C HIS A 100 -14.39 -2.22 5.91
N SER A 101 -14.55 -1.81 4.66
CA SER A 101 -15.85 -1.43 4.08
C SER A 101 -16.46 -2.51 3.19
N LEU A 102 -15.74 -3.59 2.90
CA LEU A 102 -16.17 -4.67 2.01
C LEU A 102 -17.52 -5.26 2.43
N HIS A 103 -17.78 -5.39 3.74
CA HIS A 103 -19.06 -5.85 4.28
C HIS A 103 -20.27 -4.94 3.92
N LYS A 104 -20.04 -3.70 3.49
CA LYS A 104 -21.12 -2.81 3.01
C LYS A 104 -21.59 -3.24 1.63
N ILE A 105 -20.67 -3.71 0.78
CA ILE A 105 -20.98 -4.30 -0.52
C ILE A 105 -21.70 -5.63 -0.33
N GLN A 106 -21.24 -6.47 0.60
CA GLN A 106 -21.92 -7.71 0.97
C GLN A 106 -23.40 -7.47 1.39
N LYS A 107 -23.66 -6.38 2.10
CA LYS A 107 -25.03 -6.01 2.54
C LYS A 107 -25.89 -5.40 1.43
N ALA A 108 -25.32 -5.01 0.32
CA ALA A 108 -26.03 -4.57 -0.88
C ALA A 108 -26.47 -5.81 -1.69
N THR A 109 -27.44 -6.54 -1.19
CA THR A 109 -27.82 -7.90 -1.66
C THR A 109 -28.40 -7.92 -3.06
N ALA A 110 -28.93 -6.80 -3.55
CA ALA A 110 -29.42 -6.66 -4.91
C ALA A 110 -28.31 -6.42 -5.96
N MET A 111 -27.05 -6.27 -5.50
CA MET A 111 -25.88 -6.11 -6.35
C MET A 111 -24.90 -7.26 -6.12
N LEU A 112 -24.59 -8.04 -7.15
CA LEU A 112 -23.53 -9.04 -7.13
C LEU A 112 -22.46 -8.63 -8.14
N PRO A 113 -21.20 -8.37 -7.71
CA PRO A 113 -20.11 -8.05 -8.64
C PRO A 113 -19.81 -9.22 -9.57
N ASP A 114 -19.35 -8.95 -10.80
CA ASP A 114 -18.82 -9.98 -11.70
C ASP A 114 -17.42 -10.43 -11.27
N THR A 115 -16.60 -9.48 -10.79
CA THR A 115 -15.22 -9.77 -10.39
C THR A 115 -14.82 -8.95 -9.17
N VAL A 116 -14.06 -9.58 -8.28
CA VAL A 116 -13.41 -8.90 -7.15
C VAL A 116 -11.89 -9.12 -7.22
N TYR A 117 -11.15 -8.03 -7.21
CA TYR A 117 -9.70 -8.03 -7.01
C TYR A 117 -9.38 -7.63 -5.58
N PHE A 118 -8.66 -8.48 -4.88
CA PHE A 118 -8.17 -8.24 -3.52
C PHE A 118 -6.71 -7.86 -3.59
N ASP A 119 -6.39 -6.56 -3.48
CA ASP A 119 -5.00 -6.10 -3.42
C ASP A 119 -4.43 -6.25 -2.01
N GLU A 120 -3.12 -6.51 -1.93
CA GLU A 120 -2.42 -6.87 -0.69
C GLU A 120 -3.18 -7.92 0.13
N ALA A 121 -3.53 -9.02 -0.54
CA ALA A 121 -4.45 -10.05 -0.06
C ALA A 121 -4.01 -10.78 1.22
N HIS A 122 -2.74 -10.61 1.67
CA HIS A 122 -2.32 -11.05 3.00
C HIS A 122 -3.10 -10.35 4.15
N ASN A 123 -3.81 -9.24 3.86
CA ASN A 123 -4.73 -8.60 4.79
C ASN A 123 -6.08 -9.33 4.91
N ALA A 124 -6.50 -10.05 3.88
CA ALA A 124 -7.78 -10.75 3.82
C ALA A 124 -7.97 -11.80 4.94
N VAL A 125 -6.87 -12.35 5.48
CA VAL A 125 -6.89 -13.34 6.56
C VAL A 125 -7.11 -12.75 7.95
N GLN A 126 -7.26 -11.44 8.08
CA GLN A 126 -7.52 -10.81 9.38
C GLN A 126 -8.94 -11.12 9.85
N LYS A 127 -9.10 -11.42 11.14
CA LYS A 127 -10.38 -11.84 11.76
C LYS A 127 -11.55 -10.93 11.40
N ASN A 128 -11.31 -9.62 11.31
CA ASN A 128 -12.37 -8.64 11.04
C ASN A 128 -12.75 -8.53 9.55
N PHE A 129 -11.99 -9.15 8.66
CA PHE A 129 -12.19 -9.05 7.22
C PHE A 129 -12.59 -10.36 6.57
N VAL A 130 -12.16 -11.48 7.16
CA VAL A 130 -12.26 -12.80 6.57
C VAL A 130 -13.69 -13.21 6.21
N GLU A 131 -14.68 -12.85 7.04
CA GLU A 131 -16.09 -13.16 6.80
C GLU A 131 -16.60 -12.53 5.49
N ALA A 132 -16.32 -11.25 5.28
CA ALA A 132 -16.71 -10.56 4.05
C ALA A 132 -15.93 -11.07 2.82
N VAL A 133 -14.67 -11.45 3.00
CA VAL A 133 -13.84 -12.04 1.94
C VAL A 133 -14.39 -13.42 1.55
N GLU A 134 -14.69 -14.27 2.51
CA GLU A 134 -15.27 -15.61 2.30
C GLU A 134 -16.61 -15.51 1.58
N HIS A 135 -17.49 -14.61 2.00
CA HIS A 135 -18.76 -14.35 1.33
C HIS A 135 -18.55 -14.01 -0.17
N HIS A 136 -17.67 -13.05 -0.49
CA HIS A 136 -17.41 -12.70 -1.88
C HIS A 136 -16.76 -13.84 -2.64
N SER A 137 -15.85 -14.58 -2.02
CA SER A 137 -15.22 -15.75 -2.61
C SER A 137 -16.21 -16.88 -2.94
N MET A 138 -17.30 -16.99 -2.20
CA MET A 138 -18.33 -18.01 -2.38
C MET A 138 -19.36 -17.62 -3.45
N TYR A 139 -19.80 -16.35 -3.44
CA TYR A 139 -20.94 -15.93 -4.26
C TYR A 139 -20.56 -15.17 -5.54
N VAL A 140 -19.38 -14.55 -5.60
CA VAL A 140 -18.91 -13.84 -6.80
C VAL A 140 -18.20 -14.80 -7.73
N LEU A 141 -18.50 -14.71 -9.02
CA LEU A 141 -17.97 -15.64 -10.02
C LEU A 141 -16.45 -15.60 -10.11
N ARG A 142 -15.84 -14.40 -10.09
CA ARG A 142 -14.39 -14.23 -10.29
C ARG A 142 -13.75 -13.51 -9.12
N ASN A 143 -12.80 -14.19 -8.47
CA ASN A 143 -12.09 -13.67 -7.30
C ASN A 143 -10.59 -13.86 -7.44
N TYR A 144 -9.81 -12.78 -7.40
CA TYR A 144 -8.36 -12.83 -7.52
C TYR A 144 -7.65 -12.12 -6.38
N PHE A 145 -6.72 -12.83 -5.77
CA PHE A 145 -6.01 -12.43 -4.55
C PHE A 145 -4.56 -12.09 -4.88
N PHE A 146 -4.25 -10.78 -4.93
CA PHE A 146 -2.94 -10.25 -5.30
C PHE A 146 -2.11 -9.96 -4.06
N THR A 147 -0.90 -10.47 -3.99
CA THR A 147 0.05 -10.15 -2.93
C THR A 147 1.49 -10.47 -3.34
N ALA A 148 2.45 -9.77 -2.74
CA ALA A 148 3.87 -10.14 -2.81
C ALA A 148 4.23 -11.20 -1.75
N THR A 149 3.48 -11.24 -0.65
CA THR A 149 3.82 -11.96 0.59
C THR A 149 2.59 -12.70 1.13
N PRO A 150 2.26 -13.88 0.58
CA PRO A 150 1.11 -14.65 1.03
C PRO A 150 1.25 -15.04 2.51
N LYS A 151 0.17 -14.89 3.26
CA LYS A 151 0.12 -15.20 4.68
C LYS A 151 -0.59 -16.53 4.91
N HIS A 152 0.18 -17.56 5.17
CA HIS A 152 -0.32 -18.89 5.47
C HIS A 152 -0.58 -19.07 6.97
N SER A 153 -1.49 -19.97 7.32
CA SER A 153 -1.72 -20.44 8.68
C SER A 153 -1.40 -21.91 8.80
N LEU A 154 -0.70 -22.26 9.87
CA LEU A 154 -0.40 -23.65 10.25
C LEU A 154 -1.32 -24.16 11.36
N THR A 155 -2.19 -23.28 11.88
CA THR A 155 -3.11 -23.64 12.97
C THR A 155 -4.52 -23.90 12.43
N PRO A 156 -5.20 -24.98 12.84
CA PRO A 156 -6.51 -25.38 12.31
C PRO A 156 -7.62 -24.33 12.48
N PHE A 157 -7.50 -23.48 13.48
CA PHE A 157 -8.52 -22.49 13.85
C PHE A 157 -8.27 -21.08 13.29
N LYS A 158 -7.24 -20.92 12.47
CA LYS A 158 -6.89 -19.64 11.89
C LYS A 158 -6.82 -19.74 10.38
N ILE A 159 -7.68 -18.99 9.70
CA ILE A 159 -7.67 -18.92 8.25
C ILE A 159 -6.37 -18.29 7.75
N GLY A 160 -5.78 -18.92 6.74
CA GLY A 160 -4.60 -18.44 6.01
C GLY A 160 -4.84 -18.54 4.52
N MET A 161 -3.98 -17.91 3.71
CA MET A 161 -4.10 -17.97 2.25
C MET A 161 -3.81 -19.37 1.67
N ASN A 162 -3.38 -20.32 2.50
CA ASN A 162 -3.33 -21.76 2.16
C ASN A 162 -4.69 -22.44 2.21
N ASP A 163 -5.76 -21.77 2.65
CA ASP A 163 -7.14 -22.23 2.50
C ASP A 163 -7.60 -22.00 1.06
N THR A 164 -7.57 -23.07 0.27
CA THR A 164 -7.89 -23.01 -1.16
C THR A 164 -9.38 -22.87 -1.47
N ASP A 165 -10.25 -23.17 -0.50
CA ASP A 165 -11.70 -23.00 -0.67
C ASP A 165 -12.06 -21.52 -0.70
N ILE A 166 -11.36 -20.70 0.09
CA ILE A 166 -11.53 -19.25 0.11
C ILE A 166 -10.66 -18.59 -0.96
N PHE A 167 -9.35 -18.89 -0.99
CA PHE A 167 -8.37 -18.12 -1.77
C PHE A 167 -8.05 -18.71 -3.14
N GLY A 168 -8.55 -19.92 -3.43
CA GLY A 168 -8.20 -20.64 -4.65
C GLY A 168 -6.72 -21.09 -4.68
N GLN A 169 -6.34 -21.73 -5.77
CA GLN A 169 -4.96 -22.15 -6.01
C GLN A 169 -4.09 -20.96 -6.42
N VAL A 170 -2.77 -21.13 -6.29
CA VAL A 170 -1.81 -20.16 -6.84
C VAL A 170 -1.78 -20.30 -8.35
N ILE A 171 -2.39 -19.36 -9.06
CA ILE A 171 -2.48 -19.33 -10.53
C ILE A 171 -1.32 -18.60 -11.19
N CYS A 172 -0.62 -17.74 -10.44
CA CYS A 172 0.57 -17.04 -10.90
C CYS A 172 1.53 -16.85 -9.72
N ASN A 173 2.80 -17.19 -9.92
CA ASN A 173 3.85 -16.98 -8.92
C ASN A 173 5.13 -16.50 -9.61
N VAL A 174 5.35 -15.18 -9.58
CA VAL A 174 6.55 -14.57 -10.14
C VAL A 174 7.54 -14.30 -9.01
N LYS A 175 8.75 -14.85 -9.13
CA LYS A 175 9.80 -14.67 -8.14
C LYS A 175 10.60 -13.39 -8.41
N ALA A 176 10.93 -12.62 -7.35
CA ALA A 176 11.72 -11.39 -7.46
C ALA A 176 13.03 -11.57 -8.25
N PRO A 177 13.84 -12.63 -8.07
CA PRO A 177 15.06 -12.85 -8.85
C PRO A 177 14.82 -12.96 -10.36
N LYS A 178 13.63 -13.43 -10.79
CA LYS A 178 13.27 -13.45 -12.22
C LYS A 178 13.10 -12.04 -12.77
N LEU A 179 12.37 -11.18 -12.05
CA LEU A 179 12.14 -9.79 -12.46
C LEU A 179 13.44 -8.98 -12.44
N VAL A 180 14.31 -9.21 -11.44
CA VAL A 180 15.65 -8.60 -11.39
C VAL A 180 16.48 -8.97 -12.62
N ARG A 181 16.56 -10.27 -12.97
CA ARG A 181 17.30 -10.73 -14.16
C ARG A 181 16.74 -10.18 -15.47
N GLN A 182 15.45 -9.88 -15.51
CA GLN A 182 14.78 -9.31 -16.68
C GLN A 182 14.84 -7.77 -16.70
N GLY A 183 15.42 -7.14 -15.66
CA GLY A 183 15.55 -5.68 -15.57
C GLY A 183 14.26 -4.93 -15.21
N TYR A 184 13.22 -5.63 -14.77
CA TYR A 184 11.95 -4.99 -14.37
C TYR A 184 11.99 -4.38 -12.98
N ILE A 185 12.80 -4.93 -12.08
CA ILE A 185 13.03 -4.38 -10.73
C ILE A 185 14.53 -4.41 -10.43
N LEU A 186 14.99 -3.47 -9.62
CA LEU A 186 16.39 -3.40 -9.19
C LEU A 186 16.67 -4.37 -8.04
N PRO A 187 17.87 -4.99 -7.99
CA PRO A 187 18.27 -5.79 -6.84
C PRO A 187 18.50 -4.89 -5.62
N PRO A 188 17.86 -5.14 -4.48
CA PRO A 188 18.10 -4.36 -3.27
C PRO A 188 19.52 -4.62 -2.75
N LYS A 189 20.22 -3.56 -2.37
CA LYS A 189 21.49 -3.64 -1.62
C LYS A 189 21.17 -3.53 -0.14
N VAL A 190 21.48 -4.56 0.65
CA VAL A 190 21.23 -4.58 2.09
C VAL A 190 22.53 -4.31 2.83
N LYS A 191 22.55 -3.31 3.69
CA LYS A 191 23.66 -3.02 4.62
C LYS A 191 23.13 -3.08 6.05
N ILE A 192 23.89 -3.72 6.93
CA ILE A 192 23.54 -3.84 8.35
C ILE A 192 24.57 -3.03 9.15
N LYS A 193 24.11 -2.05 9.91
CA LYS A 193 24.92 -1.28 10.85
C LYS A 193 24.60 -1.74 12.28
N LYS A 194 25.63 -2.10 13.05
CA LYS A 194 25.49 -2.46 14.47
C LYS A 194 25.72 -1.22 15.32
N PHE A 195 24.96 -1.10 16.40
CA PHE A 195 25.02 0.00 17.33
C PHE A 195 25.22 -0.51 18.74
N ASP A 196 25.84 0.31 19.56
CA ASP A 196 25.94 0.06 20.99
C ASP A 196 24.59 0.28 21.66
N ILE A 197 24.34 -0.47 22.73
CA ILE A 197 23.14 -0.29 23.55
C ILE A 197 23.42 0.86 24.51
N LEU A 198 22.63 1.92 24.42
CA LEU A 198 22.67 3.06 25.35
C LEU A 198 21.47 3.00 26.29
N GLU A 199 21.67 3.37 27.55
CA GLU A 199 20.62 3.36 28.58
C GLU A 199 19.87 4.68 28.61
N ASP A 200 20.55 5.82 28.40
CA ASP A 200 19.90 7.13 28.35
C ASP A 200 19.16 7.37 27.05
N LYS A 201 17.96 7.98 27.17
CA LYS A 201 17.06 8.19 26.05
C LYS A 201 17.42 9.39 25.18
N GLU A 202 18.11 10.38 25.74
CA GLU A 202 18.61 11.56 25.01
C GLU A 202 19.80 11.15 24.17
N ASP A 203 20.73 10.41 24.76
CA ASP A 203 21.90 9.83 24.06
C ASP A 203 21.46 8.90 22.92
N VAL A 204 20.34 8.17 23.09
CA VAL A 204 19.80 7.33 22.03
C VAL A 204 19.32 8.15 20.82
N ALA A 205 18.68 9.31 21.05
CA ALA A 205 18.19 10.15 19.95
C ALA A 205 19.36 10.74 19.17
N GLU A 206 20.38 11.25 19.88
CA GLU A 206 21.56 11.82 19.24
C GLU A 206 22.41 10.74 18.52
N ARG A 207 22.60 9.58 19.12
CA ARG A 207 23.25 8.45 18.47
C ARG A 207 22.52 8.03 17.19
N ASP A 208 21.20 7.90 17.26
CA ASP A 208 20.37 7.54 16.10
C ASP A 208 20.51 8.61 15.00
N SER A 209 20.55 9.90 15.37
CA SER A 209 20.81 11.05 14.49
C SER A 209 22.14 10.90 13.75
N GLN A 210 23.24 10.75 14.49
CA GLN A 210 24.59 10.64 13.94
C GLN A 210 24.69 9.47 12.95
N HIS A 211 24.20 8.30 13.33
CA HIS A 211 24.26 7.12 12.46
C HIS A 211 23.40 7.23 11.20
N LEU A 212 22.24 7.89 11.28
CA LEU A 212 21.43 8.14 10.10
C LEU A 212 22.12 9.13 9.15
N LEU A 213 22.68 10.24 9.67
CA LEU A 213 23.41 11.23 8.88
C LEU A 213 24.64 10.60 8.21
N GLU A 214 25.47 9.86 8.96
CA GLU A 214 26.58 9.09 8.39
C GLU A 214 26.12 8.11 7.29
N THR A 215 24.99 7.41 7.51
CA THR A 215 24.48 6.45 6.53
C THR A 215 24.05 7.14 5.23
N LEU A 216 23.45 8.33 5.32
CA LEU A 216 23.09 9.14 4.15
C LEU A 216 24.35 9.58 3.39
N ASP A 217 25.38 10.04 4.09
CA ASP A 217 26.64 10.51 3.51
C ASP A 217 27.45 9.34 2.87
N ASP A 218 27.68 8.28 3.63
CA ASP A 218 28.47 7.10 3.20
C ASP A 218 27.89 6.40 1.96
N ASN A 219 26.59 6.54 1.71
CA ASN A 219 25.92 5.88 0.61
C ASN A 219 25.42 6.85 -0.47
N ASN A 220 25.69 8.15 -0.30
CA ASN A 220 25.24 9.21 -1.21
C ASN A 220 23.74 9.12 -1.53
N ILE A 221 22.92 8.92 -0.50
CA ILE A 221 21.47 8.76 -0.60
C ILE A 221 20.82 10.12 -0.69
N ASN A 222 20.06 10.41 -1.74
CA ASN A 222 19.35 11.69 -1.86
C ASN A 222 17.91 11.62 -1.33
N LYS A 223 17.25 10.47 -1.47
CA LYS A 223 15.84 10.31 -1.10
C LYS A 223 15.64 9.06 -0.26
N SER A 224 15.26 9.24 0.99
CA SER A 224 15.13 8.10 1.90
C SER A 224 13.86 8.09 2.74
N LEU A 225 13.43 6.87 3.06
CA LEU A 225 12.34 6.57 3.98
C LEU A 225 12.91 6.01 5.28
N ILE A 226 12.60 6.61 6.41
CA ILE A 226 12.96 6.09 7.74
C ILE A 226 11.76 5.40 8.35
N CYS A 227 11.92 4.10 8.65
CA CYS A 227 10.95 3.28 9.34
C CYS A 227 11.26 3.23 10.84
N ALA A 228 10.65 4.07 11.63
CA ALA A 228 10.90 4.15 13.07
C ALA A 228 10.14 3.08 13.87
N ARG A 229 10.62 2.78 15.07
CA ARG A 229 10.02 1.83 16.00
C ARG A 229 8.71 2.35 16.62
N SER A 230 8.59 3.65 16.81
CA SER A 230 7.42 4.29 17.41
C SER A 230 7.30 5.74 17.00
N THR A 231 6.10 6.30 17.12
CA THR A 231 5.85 7.75 16.97
C THR A 231 6.75 8.57 17.89
N LYS A 232 6.99 8.09 19.12
CA LYS A 232 7.83 8.79 20.09
C LYS A 232 9.29 8.86 19.64
N GLN A 233 9.81 7.81 18.98
CA GLN A 233 11.16 7.81 18.42
C GLN A 233 11.28 8.86 17.30
N ILE A 234 10.28 8.97 16.42
CA ILE A 234 10.27 10.00 15.38
C ILE A 234 10.33 11.40 15.99
N VAL A 235 9.41 11.70 16.92
CA VAL A 235 9.38 13.01 17.54
C VAL A 235 10.74 13.35 18.17
N ARG A 236 11.28 12.45 18.99
CA ARG A 236 12.58 12.66 19.65
C ARG A 236 13.74 12.86 18.65
N LEU A 237 13.76 12.09 17.57
CA LEU A 237 14.78 12.22 16.54
C LEU A 237 14.80 13.64 15.93
N PHE A 238 13.64 14.28 15.79
CA PHE A 238 13.54 15.62 15.20
C PHE A 238 13.50 16.76 16.21
N THR A 239 13.24 16.50 17.51
CA THR A 239 13.13 17.54 18.55
C THR A 239 14.22 17.48 19.62
N ASP A 240 14.74 16.29 19.91
CA ASP A 240 15.65 16.01 21.03
C ASP A 240 17.06 15.60 20.53
N SER A 241 17.37 15.84 19.25
CA SER A 241 18.70 15.64 18.67
C SER A 241 18.96 16.65 17.54
N ASP A 242 20.21 16.71 17.09
CA ASP A 242 20.64 17.58 16.00
C ASP A 242 20.27 17.04 14.59
N PHE A 243 19.37 16.05 14.49
CA PHE A 243 19.05 15.41 13.21
C PHE A 243 18.48 16.39 12.18
N ALA A 244 17.50 17.21 12.56
CA ALA A 244 16.88 18.17 11.65
C ALA A 244 17.91 19.18 11.14
N LEU A 245 18.71 19.75 12.04
CA LEU A 245 19.79 20.69 11.70
C LEU A 245 20.87 20.02 10.84
N GLY A 246 21.24 18.79 11.17
CA GLY A 246 22.19 17.99 10.40
C GLY A 246 21.73 17.68 8.96
N LEU A 247 20.43 17.49 8.76
CA LEU A 247 19.82 17.35 7.44
C LEU A 247 19.85 18.66 6.66
N GLU A 248 19.45 19.77 7.29
CA GLU A 248 19.42 21.10 6.67
C GLU A 248 20.82 21.55 6.24
N ASN A 249 21.83 21.34 7.07
CA ASN A 249 23.24 21.63 6.76
C ASN A 249 23.78 20.81 5.56
N ARG A 250 23.15 19.68 5.24
CA ARG A 250 23.47 18.82 4.10
C ARG A 250 22.56 19.07 2.88
N GLY A 251 21.71 20.10 2.95
CA GLY A 251 20.77 20.46 1.89
C GLY A 251 19.59 19.51 1.73
N TYR A 252 19.26 18.71 2.76
CA TYR A 252 18.04 17.91 2.76
C TYR A 252 16.85 18.71 3.27
N SER A 253 15.71 18.50 2.64
CA SER A 253 14.42 18.75 3.25
C SER A 253 13.98 17.53 4.04
N TRP A 254 13.17 17.74 5.05
CA TRP A 254 12.71 16.62 5.86
C TRP A 254 11.22 16.71 6.18
N MET A 255 10.62 15.56 6.36
CA MET A 255 9.22 15.46 6.76
C MET A 255 8.98 14.21 7.60
N PHE A 256 7.97 14.27 8.42
CA PHE A 256 7.46 13.07 9.10
C PHE A 256 5.95 13.14 9.29
N ILE A 257 5.33 11.96 9.41
CA ILE A 257 3.91 11.85 9.69
C ILE A 257 3.64 10.84 10.80
N THR A 258 2.78 11.24 11.73
CA THR A 258 2.33 10.38 12.82
C THR A 258 0.82 10.50 13.00
N ALA A 259 0.20 9.49 13.64
CA ALA A 259 -1.22 9.51 13.93
C ALA A 259 -1.64 10.63 14.90
N LYS A 260 -0.73 11.05 15.77
CA LYS A 260 -1.00 12.09 16.82
C LYS A 260 -0.68 13.49 16.36
N THR A 261 0.48 13.70 15.73
CA THR A 261 0.94 15.04 15.32
C THR A 261 0.44 15.45 13.95
N GLY A 262 -0.05 14.50 13.15
CA GLY A 262 -0.31 14.73 11.73
C GLY A 262 0.98 14.80 10.91
N GLY A 263 0.96 15.54 9.81
CA GLY A 263 2.10 15.79 8.97
C GLY A 263 2.94 16.98 9.45
N VAL A 264 4.25 16.86 9.34
CA VAL A 264 5.21 17.95 9.58
C VAL A 264 6.19 18.00 8.42
N ILE A 265 6.44 19.18 7.85
CA ILE A 265 7.37 19.43 6.75
C ILE A 265 8.31 20.57 7.16
N ASN A 266 9.61 20.31 7.25
CA ASN A 266 10.63 21.29 7.66
C ASN A 266 10.18 22.12 8.89
N GLY A 267 9.71 21.43 9.94
CA GLY A 267 9.25 22.03 11.19
C GLY A 267 7.83 22.61 11.18
N LYS A 268 7.16 22.70 10.03
CA LYS A 268 5.81 23.25 9.93
C LYS A 268 4.76 22.16 9.90
N LYS A 269 3.71 22.29 10.72
CA LYS A 269 2.57 21.39 10.74
C LYS A 269 1.71 21.60 9.49
N VAL A 270 1.32 20.52 8.84
CA VAL A 270 0.48 20.53 7.64
C VAL A 270 -0.62 19.50 7.77
N ASP A 271 -1.70 19.66 7.00
CA ASP A 271 -2.72 18.64 6.85
C ASP A 271 -2.20 17.44 6.06
N ARG A 272 -3.00 16.38 6.03
CA ARG A 272 -2.59 15.12 5.44
C ARG A 272 -2.47 15.19 3.90
N GLU A 273 -3.36 15.92 3.27
CA GLU A 273 -3.37 16.10 1.82
C GLU A 273 -2.12 16.87 1.37
N THR A 274 -1.83 18.01 1.99
CA THR A 274 -0.61 18.80 1.75
C THR A 274 0.64 17.96 1.95
N PHE A 275 0.68 17.12 3.01
CA PHE A 275 1.81 16.22 3.26
C PHE A 275 2.06 15.27 2.09
N PHE A 276 1.05 14.57 1.61
CA PHE A 276 1.20 13.59 0.53
C PHE A 276 1.44 14.23 -0.82
N ASN A 277 0.81 15.37 -1.12
CA ASN A 277 1.05 16.12 -2.34
C ASN A 277 2.50 16.60 -2.39
N THR A 278 3.03 17.11 -1.28
CA THR A 278 4.44 17.52 -1.17
C THR A 278 5.38 16.34 -1.31
N LEU A 279 5.09 15.20 -0.66
CA LEU A 279 5.90 14.00 -0.74
C LEU A 279 5.99 13.48 -2.18
N ASN A 280 4.88 13.45 -2.90
CA ASN A 280 4.84 13.04 -4.31
C ASN A 280 5.61 14.02 -5.21
N SER A 281 5.43 15.33 -5.02
CA SER A 281 6.16 16.36 -5.75
C SER A 281 7.68 16.24 -5.53
N TRP A 282 8.12 16.07 -4.28
CA TRP A 282 9.53 15.89 -3.96
C TRP A 282 10.09 14.58 -4.53
N GLY A 283 9.27 13.53 -4.56
CA GLY A 283 9.65 12.25 -5.15
C GLY A 283 9.94 12.36 -6.65
N GLN A 284 9.16 13.15 -7.36
CA GLN A 284 9.28 13.35 -8.82
C GLN A 284 10.43 14.32 -9.20
N ASP A 285 10.85 15.21 -8.30
CA ASP A 285 11.93 16.15 -8.57
C ASP A 285 13.30 15.43 -8.50
N PRO A 286 14.05 15.27 -9.60
CA PRO A 286 15.32 14.53 -9.60
C PRO A 286 16.43 15.21 -8.79
N HIS A 287 16.32 16.52 -8.54
CA HIS A 287 17.33 17.30 -7.83
C HIS A 287 17.03 17.45 -6.35
N ARG A 288 15.85 17.03 -5.90
CA ARG A 288 15.44 17.18 -4.51
C ARG A 288 16.08 16.12 -3.63
N ARG A 289 16.71 16.58 -2.55
CA ARG A 289 17.19 15.71 -1.46
C ARG A 289 16.20 15.78 -0.31
N PHE A 290 15.70 14.63 0.14
CA PHE A 290 14.78 14.62 1.29
C PHE A 290 14.80 13.32 2.08
N VAL A 291 14.39 13.46 3.33
CA VAL A 291 14.15 12.35 4.25
C VAL A 291 12.70 12.40 4.72
N VAL A 292 12.00 11.28 4.62
CA VAL A 292 10.66 11.12 5.18
C VAL A 292 10.67 10.04 6.28
N ALA A 293 10.15 10.38 7.47
CA ALA A 293 10.09 9.43 8.58
C ALA A 293 8.64 9.05 8.93
N HIS A 294 8.42 7.77 9.20
CA HIS A 294 7.13 7.25 9.64
C HIS A 294 7.27 6.06 10.59
N HIS A 295 6.18 5.73 11.28
CA HIS A 295 6.07 4.48 12.06
C HIS A 295 5.24 3.41 11.34
N SER A 296 4.03 3.73 10.91
CA SER A 296 3.09 2.78 10.29
C SER A 296 2.30 3.35 9.12
N ILE A 297 2.17 4.66 9.00
CA ILE A 297 1.26 5.30 8.03
C ILE A 297 1.71 5.05 6.59
N LEU A 298 3.01 5.02 6.34
CA LEU A 298 3.59 4.76 5.02
C LEU A 298 3.94 3.27 4.79
N SER A 299 3.68 2.39 5.77
CA SER A 299 4.08 0.98 5.66
C SER A 299 3.20 0.14 4.73
N GLU A 300 2.01 0.62 4.37
CA GLU A 300 1.09 -0.11 3.51
C GLU A 300 0.64 0.76 2.33
N GLY A 301 1.04 0.37 1.12
CA GLY A 301 0.43 0.79 -0.12
C GLY A 301 0.76 2.18 -0.68
N ILE A 302 1.52 3.04 0.00
CA ILE A 302 1.89 4.33 -0.57
C ILE A 302 3.13 4.18 -1.44
N ASN A 303 2.96 4.36 -2.73
CA ASN A 303 4.07 4.41 -3.68
C ASN A 303 4.63 5.84 -3.73
N VAL A 304 5.83 6.02 -3.23
CA VAL A 304 6.58 7.29 -3.36
C VAL A 304 7.61 7.11 -4.46
N LYS A 305 7.34 7.70 -5.61
CA LYS A 305 8.29 7.64 -6.73
C LYS A 305 9.63 8.26 -6.33
N GLY A 306 10.72 7.66 -6.78
CA GLY A 306 12.06 8.19 -6.64
C GLY A 306 12.73 7.99 -5.29
N LEU A 307 12.17 7.22 -4.35
CA LEU A 307 12.90 6.81 -3.14
C LEU A 307 14.09 5.90 -3.52
N GLU A 308 15.24 6.15 -2.93
CA GLU A 308 16.50 5.43 -3.21
C GLU A 308 16.86 4.45 -2.08
N ALA A 309 16.41 4.74 -0.85
CA ALA A 309 16.74 3.92 0.30
C ALA A 309 15.63 3.85 1.34
N VAL A 310 15.60 2.74 2.08
CA VAL A 310 14.81 2.58 3.30
C VAL A 310 15.75 2.30 4.47
N LEU A 311 15.64 3.12 5.52
CA LEU A 311 16.43 3.02 6.74
C LEU A 311 15.55 2.45 7.86
N PHE A 312 15.84 1.23 8.30
CA PHE A 312 15.08 0.57 9.35
C PHE A 312 15.68 0.82 10.73
N MET A 313 14.95 1.51 11.60
CA MET A 313 15.30 1.74 12.99
C MET A 313 14.58 0.77 13.95
N ARG A 314 14.04 -0.32 13.42
CA ARG A 314 13.29 -1.33 14.16
C ARG A 314 13.48 -2.72 13.56
N LYS A 315 13.25 -3.75 14.35
CA LYS A 315 13.04 -5.09 13.81
C LYS A 315 11.74 -5.11 13.02
N MET A 316 11.76 -5.69 11.84
CA MET A 316 10.59 -5.88 11.00
C MET A 316 10.48 -7.35 10.62
N ASP A 317 9.25 -7.81 10.42
CA ASP A 317 8.99 -9.11 9.83
C ASP A 317 9.31 -9.11 8.31
N PHE A 318 9.35 -10.28 7.73
CA PHE A 318 9.64 -10.44 6.30
C PHE A 318 8.66 -9.65 5.40
N ILE A 319 7.38 -9.60 5.80
CA ILE A 319 6.34 -8.88 5.07
C ILE A 319 6.64 -7.38 5.05
N GLY A 320 6.88 -6.79 6.23
CA GLY A 320 7.18 -5.37 6.36
C GLY A 320 8.46 -4.95 5.64
N ILE A 321 9.51 -5.78 5.71
CA ILE A 321 10.76 -5.56 4.98
C ILE A 321 10.50 -5.58 3.46
N SER A 322 9.83 -6.61 2.95
CA SER A 322 9.55 -6.77 1.52
C SER A 322 8.70 -5.63 0.97
N GLN A 323 7.70 -5.18 1.72
CA GLN A 323 6.85 -4.05 1.34
C GLN A 323 7.61 -2.72 1.34
N SER A 324 8.51 -2.52 2.29
CA SER A 324 9.30 -1.29 2.38
C SER A 324 10.38 -1.23 1.30
N ILE A 325 11.08 -2.34 1.03
CA ILE A 325 12.06 -2.42 -0.05
C ILE A 325 11.38 -2.21 -1.41
N GLY A 326 10.22 -2.80 -1.63
CA GLY A 326 9.48 -2.64 -2.88
C GLY A 326 9.04 -1.20 -3.21
N ARG A 327 9.30 -0.24 -2.34
CA ARG A 327 9.05 1.21 -2.57
C ARG A 327 10.25 1.95 -3.15
N VAL A 328 11.43 1.31 -3.10
CA VAL A 328 12.70 1.86 -3.60
C VAL A 328 13.26 1.05 -4.78
N ILE A 329 12.47 0.11 -5.28
CA ILE A 329 12.75 -0.70 -6.47
C ILE A 329 11.87 -0.17 -7.63
#